data_ff6d4eb832c9a6b540c9f2778ed82e0d
#
_entry.id   ff6d4eb832c9a6b540c9f2778ed82e0d
#
_cell.length_a   1.000
_cell.length_b   1.000
_cell.length_c   1.000
_cell.angle_alpha   90.00
_cell.angle_beta   90.00
_cell.angle_gamma   90.00
#
_symmetry.space_group_name_H-M   'P 1'
#
loop_
_entity.id
_entity.type
_entity.pdbx_description
1 polymer ?
#
loop_
_entity_poly.entity_id
_entity_poly.type
_entity_poly.pdbx_seq_one_letter_code
_entity_poly.pdbx_strand_id
1 'polypeptide(L)'
;MAFLLYLLQINIALSLLYLCYKVLFSQNTFFGLRRLILISIVLFSTTYPWYDISDIDPIIPAHLQITLPEVLYSMGETVPQKAFDIYPLIAYLYGGICSLFLLRMFLRIASIIKLRANGKLRIIGKSHIIVCDENIQPCSFFRWIFLPHSILQNKNTLTRILRHENTHIRQLHTIDVLLGESMAALCWINPLSWLLLKEIRLNLEYMADKAAIPDEQERKTYQYLLLDISQSNNKLPSAIPFNYSFLKTRIRMINRKRSQTTSVFKYLLMLPLFLAIVTANQCCTDQQPLQSEIEKVFPKPSEVQTLSLIHI
;
A
#
# COMPACT_ATOMS: atom_id res chain seq x y z
N MET A 1 12.60 10.69 17.91
CA MET A 1 11.47 9.91 18.45
C MET A 1 10.20 10.05 17.59
N ALA A 2 9.72 11.24 17.29
CA ALA A 2 8.48 11.48 16.51
C ALA A 2 8.40 10.71 15.17
N PHE A 3 9.47 10.65 14.40
CA PHE A 3 9.51 9.90 13.13
C PHE A 3 9.22 8.40 13.30
N LEU A 4 9.79 7.76 14.32
CA LEU A 4 9.58 6.33 14.58
C LEU A 4 8.15 6.06 15.07
N LEU A 5 7.57 6.96 15.87
CA LEU A 5 6.17 6.87 16.29
C LEU A 5 5.23 7.00 15.09
N TYR A 6 5.49 7.97 14.20
CA TYR A 6 4.74 8.14 12.95
C TYR A 6 4.77 6.86 12.10
N LEU A 7 5.94 6.25 11.93
CA LEU A 7 6.07 5.00 11.20
C LEU A 7 5.31 3.84 11.87
N LEU A 8 5.36 3.76 13.20
CA LEU A 8 4.63 2.74 13.95
C LEU A 8 3.12 2.88 13.74
N GLN A 9 2.59 4.09 13.85
CA GLN A 9 1.18 4.39 13.62
C GLN A 9 0.74 3.97 12.22
N ILE A 10 1.49 4.37 11.17
CA ILE A 10 1.20 3.94 9.77
C ILE A 10 1.14 2.42 9.68
N ASN A 11 2.12 1.71 10.26
CA ASN A 11 2.18 0.25 10.16
C ASN A 11 1.01 -0.43 10.87
N ILE A 12 0.59 0.08 12.02
CA ILE A 12 -0.57 -0.45 12.77
C ILE A 12 -1.85 -0.24 11.97
N ALA A 13 -2.11 0.99 11.51
CA ALA A 13 -3.30 1.31 10.72
C ALA A 13 -3.39 0.49 9.44
N LEU A 14 -2.29 0.42 8.67
CA LEU A 14 -2.21 -0.37 7.46
C LEU A 14 -2.52 -1.85 7.73
N SER A 15 -1.93 -2.41 8.79
CA SER A 15 -2.11 -3.81 9.14
C SER A 15 -3.56 -4.13 9.48
N LEU A 16 -4.19 -3.30 10.30
CA LEU A 16 -5.55 -3.48 10.77
C LEU A 16 -6.55 -3.34 9.62
N LEU A 17 -6.42 -2.28 8.81
CA LEU A 17 -7.28 -2.03 7.64
C LEU A 17 -7.12 -3.11 6.58
N TYR A 18 -5.88 -3.54 6.29
CA TYR A 18 -5.63 -4.61 5.33
C TYR A 18 -6.21 -5.95 5.77
N LEU A 19 -6.08 -6.33 7.05
CA LEU A 19 -6.66 -7.56 7.58
C LEU A 19 -8.18 -7.54 7.48
N CYS A 20 -8.81 -6.42 7.83
CA CYS A 20 -10.26 -6.23 7.66
C CYS A 20 -10.67 -6.38 6.19
N TYR A 21 -9.96 -5.70 5.26
CA TYR A 21 -10.16 -5.85 3.82
C TYR A 21 -10.04 -7.32 3.39
N LYS A 22 -9.01 -8.01 3.84
CA LYS A 22 -8.73 -9.40 3.45
C LYS A 22 -9.86 -10.35 3.84
N VAL A 23 -10.40 -10.20 5.02
CA VAL A 23 -11.51 -11.03 5.53
C VAL A 23 -12.82 -10.71 4.82
N LEU A 24 -13.16 -9.44 4.66
CA LEU A 24 -14.50 -9.03 4.20
C LEU A 24 -14.62 -8.98 2.66
N PHE A 25 -13.57 -8.55 1.93
CA PHE A 25 -13.71 -8.14 0.53
C PHE A 25 -12.86 -8.92 -0.47
N SER A 26 -11.82 -9.64 -0.04
CA SER A 26 -10.90 -10.32 -0.96
C SER A 26 -11.57 -11.29 -1.93
N GLN A 27 -12.76 -11.75 -1.57
CA GLN A 27 -13.54 -12.69 -2.34
C GLN A 27 -14.63 -12.03 -3.22
N ASN A 28 -14.89 -10.73 -3.11
CA ASN A 28 -15.93 -10.04 -3.85
C ASN A 28 -15.55 -9.77 -5.31
N THR A 29 -16.56 -9.76 -6.21
CA THR A 29 -16.36 -9.45 -7.64
C THR A 29 -16.61 -7.99 -8.00
N PHE A 30 -16.82 -7.11 -7.00
CA PHE A 30 -16.94 -5.65 -7.18
C PHE A 30 -15.57 -5.00 -7.25
N PHE A 31 -14.83 -5.23 -8.34
CA PHE A 31 -13.43 -4.83 -8.48
C PHE A 31 -13.20 -3.32 -8.35
N GLY A 32 -14.15 -2.49 -8.83
CA GLY A 32 -14.07 -1.04 -8.67
C GLY A 32 -14.12 -0.60 -7.20
N LEU A 33 -15.04 -1.16 -6.40
CA LEU A 33 -15.13 -0.87 -4.97
C LEU A 33 -13.90 -1.41 -4.21
N ARG A 34 -13.41 -2.60 -4.58
CA ARG A 34 -12.16 -3.14 -4.02
C ARG A 34 -10.98 -2.20 -4.29
N ARG A 35 -10.85 -1.68 -5.53
CA ARG A 35 -9.84 -0.69 -5.89
C ARG A 35 -9.92 0.54 -5.01
N LEU A 36 -11.13 1.10 -4.84
CA LEU A 36 -11.35 2.27 -4.00
C LEU A 36 -10.87 2.03 -2.57
N ILE A 37 -11.27 0.91 -1.93
CA ILE A 37 -10.81 0.59 -0.56
C ILE A 37 -9.30 0.39 -0.49
N LEU A 38 -8.70 -0.35 -1.43
CA LEU A 38 -7.25 -0.59 -1.41
C LEU A 38 -6.46 0.71 -1.50
N ILE A 39 -6.89 1.65 -2.35
CA ILE A 39 -6.28 2.99 -2.45
C ILE A 39 -6.56 3.81 -1.18
N SER A 40 -7.80 3.76 -0.65
CA SER A 40 -8.15 4.44 0.60
C SER A 40 -7.33 3.95 1.78
N ILE A 41 -7.02 2.65 1.87
CA ILE A 41 -6.11 2.10 2.90
C ILE A 41 -4.73 2.75 2.80
N VAL A 42 -4.15 2.84 1.59
CA VAL A 42 -2.83 3.46 1.37
C VAL A 42 -2.85 4.92 1.79
N LEU A 43 -3.80 5.71 1.26
CA LEU A 43 -3.89 7.14 1.51
C LEU A 43 -4.21 7.44 2.99
N PHE A 44 -5.18 6.75 3.56
CA PHE A 44 -5.57 6.96 4.95
C PHE A 44 -4.42 6.61 5.91
N SER A 45 -3.77 5.46 5.73
CA SER A 45 -2.67 5.05 6.61
C SER A 45 -1.51 6.05 6.63
N THR A 46 -1.27 6.76 5.52
CA THR A 46 -0.20 7.77 5.44
C THR A 46 -0.61 9.13 5.99
N THR A 47 -1.89 9.49 5.90
CA THR A 47 -2.34 10.85 6.24
C THR A 47 -2.91 10.95 7.66
N TYR A 48 -3.54 9.88 8.19
CA TYR A 48 -4.24 9.96 9.47
C TYR A 48 -3.37 10.38 10.66
N PRO A 49 -2.05 10.07 10.75
CA PRO A 49 -1.25 10.52 11.89
C PRO A 49 -0.99 12.04 11.92
N TRP A 50 -1.32 12.76 10.81
CA TRP A 50 -1.19 14.22 10.74
C TRP A 50 -2.46 14.95 11.19
N TYR A 51 -3.58 14.23 11.33
CA TYR A 51 -4.82 14.83 11.83
C TYR A 51 -4.76 14.89 13.35
N ASP A 52 -4.38 16.06 13.86
CA ASP A 52 -4.57 16.43 15.25
C ASP A 52 -5.97 17.06 15.38
N ILE A 53 -6.92 16.29 15.96
CA ILE A 53 -8.31 16.73 16.12
C ILE A 53 -8.53 17.16 17.58
N SER A 54 -7.51 17.72 18.22
CA SER A 54 -7.56 18.17 19.62
C SER A 54 -8.67 19.21 19.90
N ASP A 55 -9.21 19.84 18.86
CA ASP A 55 -10.29 20.85 18.96
C ASP A 55 -11.72 20.25 18.92
N ILE A 56 -11.87 18.93 18.79
CA ILE A 56 -13.18 18.28 18.81
C ILE A 56 -13.38 17.60 20.16
N ASP A 57 -14.41 18.02 20.91
CA ASP A 57 -14.79 17.40 22.18
C ASP A 57 -14.83 15.85 22.06
N PRO A 58 -14.21 15.11 22.98
CA PRO A 58 -14.11 13.67 22.89
C PRO A 58 -15.49 13.02 22.87
N ILE A 59 -15.83 12.32 21.79
CA ILE A 59 -17.08 11.56 21.65
C ILE A 59 -17.16 10.41 22.67
N ILE A 60 -16.03 10.02 23.26
CA ILE A 60 -15.95 8.96 24.27
C ILE A 60 -16.06 9.61 25.66
N PRO A 61 -17.09 9.26 26.45
CA PRO A 61 -17.25 9.83 27.79
C PRO A 61 -16.06 9.46 28.70
N ALA A 62 -15.61 10.43 29.49
CA ALA A 62 -14.38 10.37 30.31
C ALA A 62 -14.28 9.14 31.24
N HIS A 63 -15.38 8.47 31.57
CA HIS A 63 -15.41 7.29 32.44
C HIS A 63 -14.94 5.97 31.76
N LEU A 64 -14.68 5.98 30.45
CA LEU A 64 -14.12 4.83 29.71
C LEU A 64 -12.60 4.93 29.53
N GLN A 65 -11.96 5.96 30.10
CA GLN A 65 -10.51 6.10 30.10
C GLN A 65 -9.92 5.05 31.07
N ILE A 66 -9.25 4.05 30.51
CA ILE A 66 -8.52 3.05 31.30
C ILE A 66 -7.26 3.74 31.84
N THR A 67 -7.32 4.23 33.08
CA THR A 67 -6.13 4.68 33.81
C THR A 67 -5.27 3.47 34.16
N LEU A 68 -4.15 3.32 33.47
CA LEU A 68 -3.12 2.35 33.87
C LEU A 68 -2.53 2.80 35.22
N PRO A 69 -2.41 1.91 36.21
CA PRO A 69 -1.93 2.29 37.54
C PRO A 69 -0.46 2.77 37.50
N GLU A 70 -0.24 3.91 38.12
CA GLU A 70 0.97 4.74 38.18
C GLU A 70 2.13 4.12 38.99
N VAL A 71 2.09 2.79 39.26
CA VAL A 71 2.94 2.12 40.29
C VAL A 71 4.36 1.80 39.80
N LEU A 72 4.75 2.11 38.57
CA LEU A 72 6.04 1.65 38.01
C LEU A 72 7.14 2.71 37.87
N TYR A 73 6.96 3.93 38.37
CA TYR A 73 7.92 5.03 38.13
C TYR A 73 8.76 5.49 39.32
N SER A 74 8.75 4.78 40.46
CA SER A 74 9.46 5.26 41.65
C SER A 74 10.70 4.45 42.03
N MET A 75 11.40 3.85 41.10
CA MET A 75 12.70 3.20 41.40
C MET A 75 13.76 3.58 40.37
N GLY A 76 14.65 4.49 40.76
CA GLY A 76 15.94 4.66 40.06
C GLY A 76 16.26 6.05 39.59
N GLU A 77 16.55 6.98 40.50
CA GLU A 77 17.41 8.12 40.15
C GLU A 77 18.82 7.61 39.90
N THR A 78 19.15 7.31 38.65
CA THR A 78 20.52 7.16 38.21
C THR A 78 20.93 8.44 37.44
N VAL A 79 22.06 9.00 37.88
CA VAL A 79 22.82 10.09 37.24
C VAL A 79 22.75 10.00 35.74
N PRO A 80 22.48 11.09 34.98
CA PRO A 80 22.40 11.03 33.54
C PRO A 80 23.82 10.82 32.95
N GLN A 81 24.25 9.59 32.89
CA GLN A 81 25.28 9.18 31.96
C GLN A 81 24.75 9.54 30.56
N LYS A 82 25.48 10.33 29.78
CA LYS A 82 25.13 10.64 28.37
C LYS A 82 24.99 9.31 27.64
N ALA A 83 23.83 8.70 27.78
CA ALA A 83 23.49 7.49 27.04
C ALA A 83 23.55 7.86 25.55
N PHE A 84 24.31 7.09 24.80
CA PHE A 84 24.38 7.24 23.36
C PHE A 84 22.95 7.09 22.81
N ASP A 85 22.41 8.16 22.24
CA ASP A 85 21.05 8.15 21.69
C ASP A 85 21.06 7.30 20.41
N ILE A 86 20.56 6.07 20.52
CA ILE A 86 20.50 5.12 19.41
C ILE A 86 19.35 5.44 18.41
N TYR A 87 18.38 6.27 18.80
CA TYR A 87 17.20 6.55 17.94
C TYR A 87 17.52 7.19 16.60
N PRO A 88 18.43 8.19 16.51
CA PRO A 88 18.82 8.75 15.21
C PRO A 88 19.47 7.70 14.30
N LEU A 89 20.32 6.82 14.85
CA LEU A 89 20.98 5.77 14.08
C LEU A 89 19.94 4.81 13.45
N ILE A 90 18.94 4.39 14.24
CA ILE A 90 17.84 3.54 13.74
C ILE A 90 17.05 4.26 12.65
N ALA A 91 16.75 5.56 12.83
CA ALA A 91 16.03 6.37 11.85
C ALA A 91 16.80 6.51 10.53
N TYR A 92 18.11 6.76 10.58
CA TYR A 92 18.97 6.84 9.38
C TYR A 92 19.08 5.50 8.66
N LEU A 93 19.24 4.40 9.41
CA LEU A 93 19.29 3.05 8.83
C LEU A 93 17.96 2.70 8.14
N TYR A 94 16.83 2.98 8.81
CA TYR A 94 15.49 2.76 8.25
C TYR A 94 15.29 3.58 6.96
N GLY A 95 15.59 4.88 7.01
CA GLY A 95 15.49 5.78 5.86
C GLY A 95 16.40 5.38 4.71
N GLY A 96 17.60 4.89 5.00
CA GLY A 96 18.55 4.37 4.00
C GLY A 96 17.97 3.17 3.25
N ILE A 97 17.35 2.21 3.96
CA ILE A 97 16.70 1.05 3.34
C ILE A 97 15.47 1.49 2.52
N CYS A 98 14.63 2.39 3.05
CA CYS A 98 13.52 2.97 2.28
C CYS A 98 14.01 3.60 0.97
N SER A 99 15.09 4.39 1.04
CA SER A 99 15.70 5.05 -0.12
C SER A 99 16.18 4.05 -1.17
N LEU A 100 16.73 2.89 -0.76
CA LEU A 100 17.12 1.82 -1.67
C LEU A 100 15.91 1.21 -2.39
N PHE A 101 14.79 0.96 -1.70
CA PHE A 101 13.57 0.46 -2.34
C PHE A 101 12.98 1.49 -3.32
N LEU A 102 12.95 2.77 -2.95
CA LEU A 102 12.50 3.84 -3.85
C LEU A 102 13.44 3.98 -5.07
N LEU A 103 14.76 3.94 -4.86
CA LEU A 103 15.73 3.94 -5.96
C LEU A 103 15.50 2.77 -6.92
N ARG A 104 15.27 1.57 -6.39
CA ARG A 104 14.92 0.39 -7.20
C ARG A 104 13.64 0.63 -8.03
N MET A 105 12.63 1.27 -7.46
CA MET A 105 11.40 1.65 -8.17
C MET A 105 11.72 2.63 -9.31
N PHE A 106 12.49 3.69 -9.05
CA PHE A 106 12.91 4.68 -10.07
C PHE A 106 13.74 4.04 -11.19
N LEU A 107 14.66 3.13 -10.87
CA LEU A 107 15.45 2.41 -11.87
C LEU A 107 14.57 1.54 -12.79
N ARG A 108 13.50 0.92 -12.26
CA ARG A 108 12.51 0.20 -13.08
C ARG A 108 11.76 1.14 -14.01
N ILE A 109 11.32 2.30 -13.52
CA ILE A 109 10.65 3.32 -14.35
C ILE A 109 11.61 3.80 -15.45
N ALA A 110 12.87 4.12 -15.12
CA ALA A 110 13.89 4.53 -16.08
C ALA A 110 14.14 3.45 -17.15
N SER A 111 14.14 2.16 -16.76
CA SER A 111 14.25 1.02 -17.69
C SER A 111 13.08 0.97 -18.68
N ILE A 112 11.85 1.22 -18.22
CA ILE A 112 10.66 1.26 -19.10
C ILE A 112 10.75 2.45 -20.06
N ILE A 113 11.21 3.62 -19.58
CA ILE A 113 11.41 4.81 -20.43
C ILE A 113 12.49 4.54 -21.50
N LYS A 114 13.59 3.87 -21.13
CA LYS A 114 14.63 3.43 -22.06
C LYS A 114 14.08 2.45 -23.10
N LEU A 115 13.25 1.50 -22.67
CA LEU A 115 12.59 0.55 -23.56
C LEU A 115 11.69 1.28 -24.60
N ARG A 116 10.97 2.31 -24.16
CA ARG A 116 10.16 3.16 -25.05
C ARG A 116 11.04 3.91 -26.07
N ALA A 117 12.21 4.41 -25.64
CA ALA A 117 13.12 5.14 -26.54
C ALA A 117 13.71 4.25 -27.65
N ASN A 118 13.95 2.98 -27.35
CA ASN A 118 14.55 2.02 -28.28
C ASN A 118 13.51 1.28 -29.15
N GLY A 119 12.24 1.24 -28.71
CA GLY A 119 11.17 0.52 -29.42
C GLY A 119 10.59 1.32 -30.60
N LYS A 120 10.07 0.60 -31.60
CA LYS A 120 9.40 1.21 -32.77
C LYS A 120 7.95 1.56 -32.43
N LEU A 121 7.61 2.86 -32.47
CA LEU A 121 6.25 3.31 -32.23
C LEU A 121 5.34 2.95 -33.41
N ARG A 122 4.23 2.28 -33.12
CA ARG A 122 3.11 2.06 -34.05
C ARG A 122 1.81 2.55 -33.41
N ILE A 123 0.97 3.22 -34.19
CA ILE A 123 -0.34 3.67 -33.73
C ILE A 123 -1.39 2.75 -34.35
N ILE A 124 -2.16 2.06 -33.52
CA ILE A 124 -3.29 1.23 -33.94
C ILE A 124 -4.55 1.76 -33.27
N GLY A 125 -5.42 2.40 -34.06
CA GLY A 125 -6.57 3.12 -33.55
C GLY A 125 -6.17 4.28 -32.65
N LYS A 126 -6.56 4.22 -31.33
CA LYS A 126 -6.20 5.22 -30.32
C LYS A 126 -5.03 4.80 -29.42
N SER A 127 -4.43 3.64 -29.68
CA SER A 127 -3.41 3.05 -28.82
C SER A 127 -2.01 3.30 -29.36
N HIS A 128 -1.10 3.76 -28.50
CA HIS A 128 0.33 3.92 -28.81
C HIS A 128 1.07 2.64 -28.45
N ILE A 129 1.40 1.86 -29.46
CA ILE A 129 2.06 0.57 -29.31
C ILE A 129 3.55 0.73 -29.59
N ILE A 130 4.36 0.24 -28.67
CA ILE A 130 5.80 0.14 -28.80
C ILE A 130 6.12 -1.31 -29.11
N VAL A 131 6.61 -1.55 -30.32
CA VAL A 131 7.02 -2.89 -30.74
C VAL A 131 8.42 -3.16 -30.20
N CYS A 132 8.52 -4.22 -29.42
CA CYS A 132 9.74 -4.64 -28.75
C CYS A 132 10.19 -6.02 -29.22
N ASP A 133 11.36 -6.45 -28.73
CA ASP A 133 11.90 -7.77 -28.98
C ASP A 133 11.01 -8.88 -28.41
N GLU A 134 11.15 -10.11 -28.92
CA GLU A 134 10.30 -11.27 -28.60
C GLU A 134 10.35 -11.73 -27.13
N ASN A 135 11.34 -11.27 -26.35
CA ASN A 135 11.52 -11.69 -24.94
C ASN A 135 10.68 -10.87 -23.94
N ILE A 136 9.81 -9.98 -24.41
CA ILE A 136 9.02 -9.10 -23.56
C ILE A 136 7.57 -9.57 -23.49
N GLN A 137 7.02 -9.65 -22.28
CA GLN A 137 5.58 -9.84 -22.11
C GLN A 137 4.81 -8.59 -22.50
N PRO A 138 3.59 -8.74 -23.08
CA PRO A 138 2.66 -7.63 -23.22
C PRO A 138 2.50 -6.91 -21.88
N CYS A 139 2.68 -5.59 -21.91
CA CYS A 139 2.46 -4.75 -20.74
C CYS A 139 2.16 -3.32 -21.14
N SER A 140 1.55 -2.57 -20.23
CA SER A 140 1.25 -1.16 -20.43
C SER A 140 1.85 -0.29 -19.33
N PHE A 141 2.25 0.92 -19.68
CA PHE A 141 2.75 1.92 -18.76
C PHE A 141 2.26 3.31 -19.18
N PHE A 142 1.48 3.96 -18.35
CA PHE A 142 0.74 5.21 -18.61
C PHE A 142 -0.03 5.17 -19.93
N ARG A 143 0.57 5.64 -21.04
CA ARG A 143 -0.04 5.77 -22.37
C ARG A 143 0.51 4.77 -23.38
N TRP A 144 1.54 3.99 -23.04
CA TRP A 144 2.25 3.11 -23.95
C TRP A 144 1.91 1.65 -23.67
N ILE A 145 1.71 0.89 -24.75
CA ILE A 145 1.56 -0.56 -24.72
C ILE A 145 2.82 -1.15 -25.36
N PHE A 146 3.50 -2.03 -24.64
CA PHE A 146 4.68 -2.74 -25.13
C PHE A 146 4.26 -4.13 -25.57
N LEU A 147 4.52 -4.46 -26.85
CA LEU A 147 4.17 -5.76 -27.42
C LEU A 147 5.34 -6.35 -28.19
N PRO A 148 5.57 -7.68 -28.10
CA PRO A 148 6.49 -8.38 -28.97
C PRO A 148 5.92 -8.45 -30.40
N HIS A 149 6.81 -8.55 -31.38
CA HIS A 149 6.43 -8.56 -32.79
C HIS A 149 5.51 -9.73 -33.17
N SER A 150 5.70 -10.90 -32.58
CA SER A 150 4.90 -12.12 -32.81
C SER A 150 3.40 -11.91 -32.57
N ILE A 151 3.01 -11.14 -31.56
CA ILE A 151 1.59 -10.89 -31.24
C ILE A 151 0.89 -10.06 -32.34
N LEU A 152 1.62 -9.21 -33.04
CA LEU A 152 1.06 -8.39 -34.12
C LEU A 152 0.59 -9.20 -35.34
N GLN A 153 1.08 -10.43 -35.52
CA GLN A 153 0.74 -11.30 -36.63
C GLN A 153 -0.66 -11.92 -36.50
N ASN A 154 -1.14 -12.11 -35.26
CA ASN A 154 -2.45 -12.71 -35.00
C ASN A 154 -3.47 -11.65 -34.56
N LYS A 155 -4.34 -11.25 -35.49
CA LYS A 155 -5.34 -10.20 -35.25
C LYS A 155 -6.28 -10.48 -34.09
N ASN A 156 -6.69 -11.74 -33.88
CA ASN A 156 -7.61 -12.11 -32.79
C ASN A 156 -6.92 -12.00 -31.41
N THR A 157 -5.70 -12.52 -31.32
CA THR A 157 -4.85 -12.42 -30.12
C THR A 157 -4.55 -10.96 -29.80
N LEU A 158 -4.15 -10.18 -30.80
CA LEU A 158 -3.87 -8.74 -30.66
C LEU A 158 -5.08 -7.98 -30.11
N THR A 159 -6.27 -8.22 -30.67
CA THR A 159 -7.49 -7.52 -30.22
C THR A 159 -7.79 -7.78 -28.73
N ARG A 160 -7.65 -9.02 -28.26
CA ARG A 160 -7.88 -9.38 -26.84
C ARG A 160 -6.84 -8.74 -25.93
N ILE A 161 -5.58 -8.81 -26.31
CA ILE A 161 -4.49 -8.18 -25.55
C ILE A 161 -4.68 -6.66 -25.51
N LEU A 162 -5.02 -6.03 -26.64
CA LEU A 162 -5.27 -4.59 -26.66
C LEU A 162 -6.46 -4.18 -25.79
N ARG A 163 -7.52 -4.96 -25.69
CA ARG A 163 -8.63 -4.69 -24.74
C ARG A 163 -8.15 -4.73 -23.29
N HIS A 164 -7.31 -5.70 -22.96
CA HIS A 164 -6.71 -5.83 -21.63
C HIS A 164 -5.81 -4.62 -21.30
N GLU A 165 -4.81 -4.35 -22.13
CA GLU A 165 -3.83 -3.29 -21.91
C GLU A 165 -4.43 -1.88 -21.95
N ASN A 166 -5.40 -1.64 -22.85
CA ASN A 166 -6.12 -0.37 -22.89
C ASN A 166 -6.93 -0.12 -21.60
N THR A 167 -7.37 -1.14 -20.89
CA THR A 167 -8.03 -0.97 -19.60
C THR A 167 -7.06 -0.42 -18.56
N HIS A 168 -5.82 -0.93 -18.53
CA HIS A 168 -4.78 -0.40 -17.66
C HIS A 168 -4.49 1.08 -17.95
N ILE A 169 -4.41 1.45 -19.21
CA ILE A 169 -4.16 2.84 -19.64
C ILE A 169 -5.34 3.76 -19.26
N ARG A 170 -6.55 3.36 -19.66
CA ARG A 170 -7.75 4.20 -19.46
C ARG A 170 -8.09 4.44 -18.02
N GLN A 171 -7.80 3.48 -17.16
CA GLN A 171 -8.06 3.56 -15.72
C GLN A 171 -6.84 3.98 -14.89
N LEU A 172 -5.72 4.36 -15.55
CA LEU A 172 -4.49 4.83 -14.91
C LEU A 172 -3.94 3.87 -13.85
N HIS A 173 -4.01 2.55 -14.11
CA HIS A 173 -3.58 1.52 -13.18
C HIS A 173 -2.12 1.64 -12.76
N THR A 174 -1.28 2.29 -13.57
CA THR A 174 0.12 2.58 -13.25
C THR A 174 0.24 3.40 -11.95
N ILE A 175 -0.67 4.36 -11.72
CA ILE A 175 -0.65 5.19 -10.50
C ILE A 175 -0.90 4.34 -9.26
N ASP A 176 -1.88 3.44 -9.32
CA ASP A 176 -2.22 2.56 -8.19
C ASP A 176 -1.03 1.66 -7.80
N VAL A 177 -0.33 1.12 -8.82
CA VAL A 177 0.86 0.29 -8.59
C VAL A 177 1.98 1.10 -7.97
N LEU A 178 2.24 2.32 -8.46
CA LEU A 178 3.27 3.21 -7.92
C LEU A 178 2.97 3.61 -6.48
N LEU A 179 1.71 3.94 -6.15
CA LEU A 179 1.27 4.21 -4.78
C LEU A 179 1.48 3.00 -3.88
N GLY A 180 1.11 1.81 -4.33
CA GLY A 180 1.32 0.57 -3.59
C GLY A 180 2.80 0.23 -3.39
N GLU A 181 3.65 0.45 -4.41
CA GLU A 181 5.11 0.25 -4.30
C GLU A 181 5.75 1.26 -3.34
N SER A 182 5.33 2.54 -3.37
CA SER A 182 5.80 3.56 -2.44
C SER A 182 5.43 3.20 -1.00
N MET A 183 4.20 2.72 -0.77
CA MET A 183 3.76 2.26 0.56
C MET A 183 4.55 1.03 1.03
N ALA A 184 4.79 0.06 0.15
CA ALA A 184 5.60 -1.12 0.48
C ALA A 184 7.07 -0.75 0.75
N ALA A 185 7.62 0.27 0.08
CA ALA A 185 8.94 0.80 0.35
C ALA A 185 9.00 1.53 1.71
N LEU A 186 7.98 2.33 2.04
CA LEU A 186 7.87 3.04 3.32
C LEU A 186 7.71 2.06 4.49
N CYS A 187 6.87 1.05 4.34
CA CYS A 187 6.58 0.03 5.37
C CYS A 187 7.29 -1.30 5.06
N TRP A 188 8.56 -1.26 4.64
CA TRP A 188 9.27 -2.43 4.12
C TRP A 188 9.40 -3.58 5.11
N ILE A 189 9.46 -3.31 6.40
CA ILE A 189 9.50 -4.32 7.49
C ILE A 189 8.17 -5.05 7.61
N ASN A 190 7.06 -4.39 7.28
CA ASN A 190 5.72 -4.95 7.45
C ASN A 190 5.36 -5.88 6.27
N PRO A 191 5.19 -7.19 6.49
CA PRO A 191 4.83 -8.11 5.43
C PRO A 191 3.44 -7.82 4.83
N LEU A 192 2.53 -7.21 5.60
CA LEU A 192 1.19 -6.88 5.15
C LEU A 192 1.19 -5.76 4.08
N SER A 193 2.19 -4.88 4.07
CA SER A 193 2.38 -3.87 3.01
C SER A 193 2.65 -4.52 1.65
N TRP A 194 3.47 -5.57 1.62
CA TRP A 194 3.75 -6.35 0.41
C TRP A 194 2.55 -7.17 -0.05
N LEU A 195 1.76 -7.70 0.89
CA LEU A 195 0.51 -8.39 0.58
C LEU A 195 -0.54 -7.43 0.06
N LEU A 196 -0.63 -6.21 0.60
CA LEU A 196 -1.48 -5.13 0.09
C LEU A 196 -1.12 -4.78 -1.37
N LEU A 197 0.18 -4.57 -1.66
CA LEU A 197 0.67 -4.34 -3.03
C LEU A 197 0.27 -5.48 -3.98
N LYS A 198 0.39 -6.73 -3.52
CA LYS A 198 -0.04 -7.90 -4.29
C LYS A 198 -1.55 -7.89 -4.58
N GLU A 199 -2.38 -7.54 -3.60
CA GLU A 199 -3.84 -7.43 -3.78
C GLU A 199 -4.22 -6.27 -4.70
N ILE A 200 -3.52 -5.12 -4.63
CA ILE A 200 -3.70 -4.02 -5.58
C ILE A 200 -3.45 -4.53 -7.00
N ARG A 201 -2.30 -5.12 -7.28
CA ARG A 201 -1.95 -5.64 -8.61
C ARG A 201 -2.97 -6.68 -9.10
N LEU A 202 -3.34 -7.66 -8.26
CA LEU A 202 -4.33 -8.66 -8.59
C LEU A 202 -5.70 -8.06 -8.95
N ASN A 203 -6.15 -7.07 -8.18
CA ASN A 203 -7.43 -6.42 -8.44
C ASN A 203 -7.45 -5.67 -9.78
N LEU A 204 -6.32 -5.03 -10.15
CA LEU A 204 -6.16 -4.36 -11.44
C LEU A 204 -6.21 -5.36 -12.60
N GLU A 205 -5.56 -6.53 -12.44
CA GLU A 205 -5.64 -7.62 -13.41
C GLU A 205 -7.08 -8.15 -13.58
N TYR A 206 -7.83 -8.31 -12.48
CA TYR A 206 -9.25 -8.74 -12.57
C TYR A 206 -10.11 -7.73 -13.34
N MET A 207 -9.83 -6.43 -13.20
CA MET A 207 -10.53 -5.38 -13.95
C MET A 207 -10.20 -5.45 -15.44
N ALA A 208 -8.93 -5.64 -15.78
CA ALA A 208 -8.47 -5.76 -17.16
C ALA A 208 -8.96 -7.07 -17.80
N ASP A 209 -8.91 -8.20 -17.07
CA ASP A 209 -9.44 -9.49 -17.53
C ASP A 209 -10.93 -9.42 -17.83
N LYS A 210 -11.71 -8.78 -16.94
CA LYS A 210 -13.15 -8.58 -17.14
C LYS A 210 -13.45 -7.75 -18.40
N ALA A 211 -12.65 -6.75 -18.70
CA ALA A 211 -12.81 -5.92 -19.88
C ALA A 211 -12.35 -6.62 -21.18
N ALA A 212 -11.40 -7.56 -21.07
CA ALA A 212 -10.91 -8.36 -22.20
C ALA A 212 -11.91 -9.44 -22.66
N ILE A 213 -12.85 -9.84 -21.78
CA ILE A 213 -13.86 -10.87 -22.04
C ILE A 213 -15.22 -10.18 -22.24
N PRO A 214 -15.62 -9.82 -23.48
CA PRO A 214 -16.92 -9.21 -23.73
C PRO A 214 -18.07 -10.20 -23.54
N ASP A 215 -17.89 -11.44 -24.00
CA ASP A 215 -18.88 -12.49 -24.00
C ASP A 215 -18.42 -13.73 -23.24
N GLU A 216 -19.40 -14.45 -22.66
CA GLU A 216 -19.13 -15.65 -21.90
C GLU A 216 -18.51 -16.77 -22.76
N GLN A 217 -18.84 -16.79 -24.04
CA GLN A 217 -18.30 -17.73 -25.02
C GLN A 217 -16.79 -17.54 -25.24
N GLU A 218 -16.28 -16.31 -25.17
CA GLU A 218 -14.84 -15.99 -25.31
C GLU A 218 -14.02 -16.31 -24.05
N ARG A 219 -14.66 -16.63 -22.92
CA ARG A 219 -14.00 -16.86 -21.63
C ARG A 219 -12.93 -17.95 -21.69
N LYS A 220 -13.26 -19.12 -22.25
CA LYS A 220 -12.32 -20.25 -22.36
C LYS A 220 -11.13 -19.89 -23.26
N THR A 221 -11.41 -19.30 -24.41
CA THR A 221 -10.37 -18.88 -25.37
C THR A 221 -9.40 -17.87 -24.74
N TYR A 222 -9.92 -16.92 -23.94
CA TYR A 222 -9.10 -15.97 -23.22
C TYR A 222 -8.24 -16.64 -22.14
N GLN A 223 -8.77 -17.62 -21.41
CA GLN A 223 -8.00 -18.38 -20.42
C GLN A 223 -6.85 -19.15 -21.07
N TYR A 224 -7.07 -19.78 -22.24
CA TYR A 224 -6.00 -20.42 -23.00
C TYR A 224 -4.95 -19.42 -23.47
N LEU A 225 -5.35 -18.22 -23.91
CA LEU A 225 -4.42 -17.16 -24.26
C LEU A 225 -3.53 -16.75 -23.08
N LEU A 226 -4.10 -16.59 -21.88
CA LEU A 226 -3.33 -16.28 -20.66
C LEU A 226 -2.33 -17.39 -20.32
N LEU A 227 -2.70 -18.65 -20.51
CA LEU A 227 -1.80 -19.80 -20.32
C LEU A 227 -0.66 -19.78 -21.33
N ASP A 228 -0.95 -19.57 -22.61
CA ASP A 228 0.03 -19.51 -23.69
C ASP A 228 1.08 -18.40 -23.46
N ILE A 229 0.63 -17.19 -23.14
CA ILE A 229 1.51 -16.07 -22.79
C ILE A 229 2.40 -16.41 -21.58
N SER A 230 1.87 -17.13 -20.59
CA SER A 230 2.64 -17.49 -19.41
C SER A 230 3.69 -18.58 -19.68
N GLN A 231 3.42 -19.49 -20.62
CA GLN A 231 4.31 -20.59 -20.98
C GLN A 231 5.46 -20.14 -21.90
N SER A 232 5.20 -19.19 -22.80
CA SER A 232 6.21 -18.66 -23.73
C SER A 232 7.41 -18.04 -22.99
N ASN A 233 7.22 -17.63 -21.73
CA ASN A 233 8.28 -17.05 -20.87
C ASN A 233 9.07 -18.07 -20.03
N ASN A 234 8.63 -19.32 -19.95
CA ASN A 234 9.32 -20.35 -19.15
C ASN A 234 10.56 -20.96 -19.82
N LYS A 235 11.12 -20.31 -20.83
CA LYS A 235 12.39 -20.75 -21.46
C LYS A 235 13.62 -20.56 -20.55
N LEU A 236 13.47 -19.90 -19.39
CA LEU A 236 14.51 -19.79 -18.37
C LEU A 236 14.18 -20.72 -17.19
N PRO A 237 14.99 -21.77 -16.93
CA PRO A 237 14.74 -22.75 -15.86
C PRO A 237 14.75 -22.18 -14.43
N SER A 238 15.12 -20.91 -14.26
CA SER A 238 15.24 -20.22 -12.97
C SER A 238 14.04 -19.32 -12.62
N ALA A 239 13.02 -19.21 -13.48
CA ALA A 239 11.83 -18.38 -13.19
C ALA A 239 10.90 -19.13 -12.23
N ILE A 240 11.01 -18.75 -10.98
CA ILE A 240 10.28 -19.17 -9.79
C ILE A 240 8.76 -19.32 -10.05
N PRO A 241 8.07 -20.29 -9.40
CA PRO A 241 6.64 -20.60 -9.53
C PRO A 241 5.69 -19.45 -9.08
N PHE A 242 6.21 -18.25 -8.87
CA PHE A 242 5.46 -17.08 -8.46
C PHE A 242 4.43 -16.63 -9.51
N ASN A 243 4.79 -16.70 -10.80
CA ASN A 243 3.89 -16.38 -11.91
C ASN A 243 2.70 -17.36 -12.02
N TYR A 244 2.93 -18.64 -11.70
CA TYR A 244 1.86 -19.66 -11.73
C TYR A 244 0.76 -19.39 -10.68
N SER A 245 1.14 -19.04 -9.46
CA SER A 245 0.18 -18.71 -8.39
C SER A 245 -0.69 -17.49 -8.75
N PHE A 246 -0.07 -16.49 -9.39
CA PHE A 246 -0.77 -15.27 -9.82
C PHE A 246 -1.77 -15.58 -10.94
N LEU A 247 -1.35 -16.31 -11.97
CA LEU A 247 -2.20 -16.76 -13.07
C LEU A 247 -3.37 -17.64 -12.59
N LYS A 248 -3.09 -18.61 -11.72
CA LYS A 248 -4.12 -19.48 -11.12
C LYS A 248 -5.20 -18.65 -10.42
N THR A 249 -4.80 -17.59 -9.72
CA THR A 249 -5.75 -16.71 -9.01
C THR A 249 -6.61 -15.90 -9.99
N ARG A 250 -6.03 -15.39 -11.10
CA ARG A 250 -6.77 -14.73 -12.19
C ARG A 250 -7.80 -15.66 -12.81
N ILE A 251 -7.40 -16.88 -13.23
CA ILE A 251 -8.30 -17.87 -13.83
C ILE A 251 -9.45 -18.23 -12.86
N ARG A 252 -9.15 -18.41 -11.56
CA ARG A 252 -10.17 -18.68 -10.54
C ARG A 252 -11.17 -17.52 -10.46
N MET A 253 -10.71 -16.27 -10.53
CA MET A 253 -11.58 -15.10 -10.44
C MET A 253 -12.43 -14.91 -11.71
N ILE A 254 -11.88 -15.19 -12.89
CA ILE A 254 -12.63 -15.20 -14.17
C ILE A 254 -13.81 -16.18 -14.12
N ASN A 255 -13.64 -17.34 -13.49
CA ASN A 255 -14.69 -18.39 -13.38
C ASN A 255 -15.66 -18.15 -12.22
N ARG A 256 -15.44 -17.11 -11.41
CA ARG A 256 -16.26 -16.84 -10.23
C ARG A 256 -17.61 -16.23 -10.61
N LYS A 257 -18.67 -16.71 -9.98
CA LYS A 257 -20.01 -16.10 -10.08
C LYS A 257 -19.99 -14.67 -9.50
N ARG A 258 -20.77 -13.77 -10.07
CA ARG A 258 -20.91 -12.40 -9.57
C ARG A 258 -21.40 -12.41 -8.12
N SER A 259 -20.80 -11.56 -7.29
CA SER A 259 -21.24 -11.35 -5.91
C SER A 259 -22.62 -10.70 -5.89
N GLN A 260 -23.42 -11.03 -4.88
CA GLN A 260 -24.75 -10.42 -4.69
C GLN A 260 -24.62 -8.92 -4.40
N THR A 261 -25.59 -8.13 -4.85
CA THR A 261 -25.63 -6.67 -4.65
C THR A 261 -25.64 -6.31 -3.16
N THR A 262 -26.25 -7.15 -2.32
CA THR A 262 -26.24 -6.98 -0.85
C THR A 262 -24.84 -6.96 -0.26
N SER A 263 -23.85 -7.59 -0.93
CA SER A 263 -22.46 -7.54 -0.48
C SER A 263 -21.85 -6.14 -0.58
N VAL A 264 -22.48 -5.18 -1.26
CA VAL A 264 -22.04 -3.77 -1.32
C VAL A 264 -22.19 -3.12 0.06
N PHE A 265 -23.21 -3.47 0.86
CA PHE A 265 -23.37 -2.92 2.20
C PHE A 265 -22.22 -3.25 3.16
N LYS A 266 -21.48 -4.35 2.92
CA LYS A 266 -20.28 -4.68 3.69
C LYS A 266 -19.20 -3.59 3.59
N TYR A 267 -19.18 -2.84 2.47
CA TYR A 267 -18.20 -1.76 2.26
C TYR A 267 -18.44 -0.58 3.22
N LEU A 268 -19.67 -0.39 3.67
CA LEU A 268 -20.01 0.62 4.67
C LEU A 268 -19.35 0.31 6.04
N LEU A 269 -19.06 -0.96 6.32
CA LEU A 269 -18.39 -1.38 7.57
C LEU A 269 -16.96 -0.84 7.70
N MET A 270 -16.33 -0.44 6.60
CA MET A 270 -15.00 0.19 6.66
C MET A 270 -15.05 1.59 7.28
N LEU A 271 -16.15 2.34 7.16
CA LEU A 271 -16.27 3.71 7.72
C LEU A 271 -16.07 3.75 9.24
N PRO A 272 -16.80 2.96 10.06
CA PRO A 272 -16.57 2.96 11.51
C PRO A 272 -15.15 2.51 11.88
N LEU A 273 -14.53 1.64 11.08
CA LEU A 273 -13.14 1.22 11.33
C LEU A 273 -12.15 2.37 11.09
N PHE A 274 -12.31 3.16 10.01
CA PHE A 274 -11.52 4.35 9.78
C PHE A 274 -11.68 5.34 10.94
N LEU A 275 -12.93 5.59 11.39
CA LEU A 275 -13.22 6.48 12.50
C LEU A 275 -12.59 5.97 13.80
N ALA A 276 -12.68 4.67 14.10
CA ALA A 276 -12.09 4.07 15.30
C ALA A 276 -10.56 4.23 15.36
N ILE A 277 -9.87 4.13 14.22
CA ILE A 277 -8.41 4.35 14.18
C ILE A 277 -8.07 5.82 14.50
N VAL A 278 -8.84 6.78 13.97
CA VAL A 278 -8.63 8.20 14.24
C VAL A 278 -8.85 8.50 15.73
N THR A 279 -9.96 8.03 16.30
CA THR A 279 -10.28 8.27 17.73
C THR A 279 -9.28 7.60 18.68
N ALA A 280 -8.78 6.39 18.33
CA ALA A 280 -7.76 5.71 19.12
C ALA A 280 -6.43 6.50 19.15
N ASN A 281 -6.06 7.15 18.03
CA ASN A 281 -4.86 7.97 17.97
C ASN A 281 -4.95 9.19 18.90
N GLN A 282 -6.11 9.84 18.99
CA GLN A 282 -6.34 10.98 19.86
C GLN A 282 -6.21 10.62 21.34
N CYS A 283 -6.81 9.51 21.76
CA CYS A 283 -6.74 9.07 23.14
C CYS A 283 -5.29 8.85 23.62
N CYS A 284 -4.35 8.51 22.71
CA CYS A 284 -2.93 8.39 23.02
C CYS A 284 -2.18 9.72 23.05
N THR A 285 -2.68 10.75 22.32
CA THR A 285 -2.02 12.06 22.22
C THR A 285 -2.40 12.96 23.38
N ASP A 286 -3.63 12.90 23.89
CA ASP A 286 -4.13 13.73 24.99
C ASP A 286 -3.48 13.45 26.35
N GLN A 287 -2.72 12.35 26.50
CA GLN A 287 -1.98 12.07 27.73
C GLN A 287 -0.67 12.88 27.88
N GLN A 288 -0.18 13.53 26.82
CA GLN A 288 1.06 14.33 26.88
C GLN A 288 0.93 15.68 27.61
N PRO A 289 -0.17 16.45 27.52
CA PRO A 289 -0.29 17.73 28.22
C PRO A 289 -0.37 17.57 29.74
N LEU A 290 -0.95 16.47 30.24
CA LEU A 290 -1.04 16.23 31.70
C LEU A 290 0.34 16.08 32.35
N GLN A 291 1.29 15.42 31.70
CA GLN A 291 2.69 15.30 32.17
C GLN A 291 3.42 16.64 32.17
N SER A 292 3.16 17.50 31.17
CA SER A 292 3.76 18.84 31.11
C SER A 292 3.19 19.80 32.16
N GLU A 293 1.92 19.64 32.56
CA GLU A 293 1.31 20.42 33.65
C GLU A 293 1.78 19.92 35.02
N ILE A 294 1.92 18.61 35.22
CA ILE A 294 2.48 18.04 36.46
C ILE A 294 3.94 18.49 36.63
N GLU A 295 4.76 18.55 35.57
CA GLU A 295 6.14 19.04 35.63
C GLU A 295 6.25 20.55 35.91
N LYS A 296 5.21 21.35 35.56
CA LYS A 296 5.09 22.77 35.94
C LYS A 296 4.65 22.97 37.39
N VAL A 297 3.82 22.08 37.94
CA VAL A 297 3.31 22.17 39.32
C VAL A 297 4.33 21.58 40.31
N PHE A 298 5.13 20.62 39.92
CA PHE A 298 6.22 20.01 40.71
C PHE A 298 7.55 20.16 39.97
N PRO A 299 8.20 21.36 40.02
CA PRO A 299 9.52 21.54 39.42
C PRO A 299 10.53 20.62 40.10
N LYS A 300 11.39 20.00 39.29
CA LYS A 300 12.44 19.11 39.79
C LYS A 300 13.29 19.77 40.86
N PRO A 301 13.70 19.04 41.91
CA PRO A 301 14.39 19.59 43.09
C PRO A 301 15.72 20.31 42.85
N SER A 302 16.24 20.33 41.62
CA SER A 302 17.51 20.95 41.28
C SER A 302 17.53 22.50 41.17
N GLU A 303 16.37 23.14 41.13
CA GLU A 303 16.27 24.61 41.03
C GLU A 303 16.09 25.35 42.38
N VAL A 304 15.85 24.62 43.46
CA VAL A 304 15.59 25.22 44.80
C VAL A 304 16.86 25.48 45.60
N GLN A 305 18.02 24.95 45.18
CA GLN A 305 19.28 25.06 46.00
C GLN A 305 20.16 26.27 45.70
N THR A 306 19.79 27.14 44.74
CA THR A 306 20.65 28.33 44.41
C THR A 306 20.17 29.64 45.04
N LEU A 307 19.10 29.68 45.81
CA LEU A 307 18.54 30.90 46.42
C LEU A 307 18.76 31.06 47.92
N SER A 308 19.50 30.17 48.64
CA SER A 308 19.67 30.25 50.08
C SER A 308 21.10 30.60 50.56
N LEU A 309 22.00 31.08 49.69
CA LEU A 309 23.39 31.42 50.07
C LEU A 309 23.78 32.87 49.82
N ILE A 310 22.82 33.80 49.79
CA ILE A 310 23.13 35.24 49.87
C ILE A 310 22.28 35.86 50.95
N HIS A 311 22.64 35.59 52.24
CA HIS A 311 22.39 36.44 53.39
C HIS A 311 23.02 35.79 54.63
N ILE A 312 24.32 36.06 54.85
CA ILE A 312 24.96 36.40 56.16
C ILE A 312 26.27 37.11 55.82
#